data_3d3bbe5aafe0dcd88285d80e5cb9edf0
#
_entry.id   3d3bbe5aafe0dcd88285d80e5cb9edf0
#
_cell.length_a   1.000
_cell.length_b   1.000
_cell.length_c   1.000
_cell.angle_alpha   90.00
_cell.angle_beta   90.00
_cell.angle_gamma   90.00
#
_symmetry.space_group_name_H-M   'P 1'
#
loop_
_entity.id
_entity.type
_entity.pdbx_description
1 polymer ?
#
loop_
_entity_poly.entity_id
_entity_poly.type
_entity_poly.pdbx_seq_one_letter_code
_entity_poly.pdbx_strand_id
1 'polypeptide(L)'
;MPEKTDPIIIEAAGMRMTVDYRQGVGGDEGLTFYITVAGSEEAGKRILRFDCFKKTPHYHIGPSGKYPVHDMKGEGIDDPVRWSLEQLKTRFPAMVREAGYEEIANRIDQKSIAENLCRVESDILAKV
;
A
#
# COMPACT_ATOMS: atom_id res chain seq x y z
N MET A 1 4.29 -4.68 -25.16
CA MET A 1 4.87 -5.36 -24.01
C MET A 1 4.39 -4.70 -22.72
N PRO A 2 3.82 -5.46 -21.81
CA PRO A 2 3.38 -4.84 -20.55
C PRO A 2 4.57 -4.29 -19.81
N GLU A 3 4.43 -3.06 -19.37
CA GLU A 3 5.49 -2.40 -18.64
C GLU A 3 5.41 -2.76 -17.17
N LYS A 4 6.55 -3.09 -16.56
CA LYS A 4 6.59 -3.29 -15.11
C LYS A 4 6.17 -2.03 -14.37
N THR A 5 6.34 -0.89 -15.02
CA THR A 5 6.06 0.42 -14.45
C THR A 5 4.60 0.85 -14.60
N ASP A 6 3.79 0.10 -15.35
CA ASP A 6 2.37 0.44 -15.47
C ASP A 6 1.68 0.22 -14.12
N PRO A 7 1.11 1.27 -13.51
CA PRO A 7 0.50 1.11 -12.20
C PRO A 7 -0.79 0.32 -12.24
N ILE A 8 -1.05 -0.41 -11.17
CA ILE A 8 -2.34 -1.07 -10.97
C ILE A 8 -3.12 -0.16 -10.03
N ILE A 9 -4.33 0.21 -10.43
CA ILE A 9 -5.15 1.15 -9.67
C ILE A 9 -6.46 0.48 -9.25
N ILE A 10 -6.78 0.55 -7.96
CA ILE A 10 -8.04 0.06 -7.42
C ILE A 10 -8.69 1.21 -6.67
N GLU A 11 -9.97 1.48 -6.95
CA GLU A 11 -10.71 2.52 -6.24
C GLU A 11 -11.88 1.88 -5.50
N ALA A 12 -12.01 2.17 -4.21
CA ALA A 12 -13.07 1.62 -3.38
C ALA A 12 -13.20 2.43 -2.09
N ALA A 13 -14.40 2.53 -1.57
CA ALA A 13 -14.70 3.14 -0.26
C ALA A 13 -14.16 4.57 -0.10
N GLY A 14 -14.06 5.32 -1.19
CA GLY A 14 -13.53 6.68 -1.15
C GLY A 14 -12.01 6.76 -1.14
N MET A 15 -11.34 5.65 -1.45
CA MET A 15 -9.87 5.58 -1.52
C MET A 15 -9.40 5.18 -2.90
N ARG A 16 -8.14 5.52 -3.18
CA ARG A 16 -7.43 5.00 -4.35
C ARG A 16 -6.20 4.25 -3.87
N MET A 17 -6.05 3.01 -4.29
CA MET A 17 -4.86 2.22 -4.07
C MET A 17 -4.09 2.14 -5.40
N THR A 18 -2.83 2.55 -5.38
CA THR A 18 -1.96 2.46 -6.55
C THR A 18 -0.83 1.50 -6.21
N VAL A 19 -0.58 0.53 -7.07
CA VAL A 19 0.53 -0.41 -6.93
C VAL A 19 1.48 -0.19 -8.09
N ASP A 20 2.72 0.18 -7.78
CA ASP A 20 3.68 0.59 -8.79
C ASP A 20 5.09 0.15 -8.40
N TYR A 21 5.93 -0.10 -9.41
CA TYR A 21 7.34 -0.40 -9.17
C TYR A 21 8.14 0.89 -9.30
N ARG A 22 8.85 1.26 -8.23
CA ARG A 22 9.61 2.50 -8.17
C ARG A 22 11.10 2.22 -8.19
N GLN A 23 11.83 2.98 -8.99
CA GLN A 23 13.28 2.87 -9.12
C GLN A 23 13.96 4.19 -8.75
N GLY A 24 15.22 4.11 -8.33
CA GLY A 24 16.02 5.30 -8.07
C GLY A 24 15.58 6.12 -6.86
N VAL A 25 14.93 5.49 -5.90
CA VAL A 25 14.47 6.18 -4.69
C VAL A 25 15.57 6.08 -3.64
N GLY A 26 16.43 7.11 -3.56
CA GLY A 26 17.55 7.11 -2.64
C GLY A 26 18.50 5.93 -2.84
N GLY A 27 18.66 5.47 -4.08
CA GLY A 27 19.50 4.31 -4.40
C GLY A 27 18.81 2.96 -4.16
N ASP A 28 17.53 2.95 -3.87
CA ASP A 28 16.76 1.73 -3.64
C ASP A 28 15.67 1.59 -4.69
N GLU A 29 15.02 0.44 -4.73
CA GLU A 29 13.93 0.18 -5.65
C GLU A 29 13.01 -0.92 -5.11
N GLY A 30 11.78 -0.95 -5.58
CA GLY A 30 10.82 -1.98 -5.23
C GLY A 30 9.39 -1.57 -5.49
N LEU A 31 8.49 -2.47 -5.14
CA LEU A 31 7.07 -2.26 -5.30
C LEU A 31 6.53 -1.37 -4.18
N THR A 32 5.70 -0.42 -4.54
CA THR A 32 5.03 0.45 -3.56
C THR A 32 3.52 0.28 -3.66
N PHE A 33 2.87 0.07 -2.51
CA PHE A 33 1.42 0.15 -2.38
C PHE A 33 1.11 1.51 -1.78
N TYR A 34 0.41 2.35 -2.51
CA TYR A 34 0.14 3.72 -2.11
C TYR A 34 -1.36 3.94 -2.00
N ILE A 35 -1.86 4.20 -0.80
CA ILE A 35 -3.29 4.37 -0.57
C ILE A 35 -3.56 5.82 -0.17
N THR A 36 -4.39 6.51 -0.97
CA THR A 36 -4.74 7.91 -0.76
C THR A 36 -6.24 8.08 -0.72
N VAL A 37 -6.68 9.24 -0.25
CA VAL A 37 -8.08 9.64 -0.38
C VAL A 37 -8.37 9.85 -1.87
N ALA A 38 -9.45 9.28 -2.38
CA ALA A 38 -9.80 9.40 -3.80
C ALA A 38 -9.90 10.86 -4.22
N GLY A 39 -9.32 11.18 -5.38
CA GLY A 39 -9.30 12.53 -5.91
C GLY A 39 -8.17 13.40 -5.37
N SER A 40 -7.31 12.86 -4.50
CA SER A 40 -6.18 13.60 -3.96
C SER A 40 -4.91 12.74 -4.04
N GLU A 41 -3.87 13.29 -4.66
CA GLU A 41 -2.57 12.65 -4.75
C GLU A 41 -1.55 13.29 -3.79
N GLU A 42 -1.99 14.24 -2.99
CA GLU A 42 -1.12 14.97 -2.08
C GLU A 42 -0.66 14.09 -0.91
N ALA A 43 0.59 14.27 -0.49
CA ALA A 43 1.16 13.52 0.62
C ALA A 43 0.36 13.68 1.92
N GLY A 44 -0.24 14.85 2.13
CA GLY A 44 -1.08 15.11 3.29
C GLY A 44 -2.40 14.34 3.31
N LYS A 45 -2.77 13.75 2.19
CA LYS A 45 -3.97 12.94 2.05
C LYS A 45 -3.65 11.45 1.95
N ARG A 46 -2.40 11.08 2.18
CA ARG A 46 -1.99 9.69 2.21
C ARG A 46 -2.57 8.99 3.43
N ILE A 47 -3.15 7.82 3.19
CA ILE A 47 -3.68 6.99 4.26
C ILE A 47 -2.64 5.94 4.67
N LEU A 48 -2.13 5.18 3.70
CA LEU A 48 -1.11 4.16 3.92
C LEU A 48 -0.11 4.17 2.78
N ARG A 49 1.12 3.72 3.06
CA ARG A 49 2.09 3.45 2.01
C ARG A 49 3.00 2.32 2.46
N PHE A 50 3.14 1.30 1.62
CA PHE A 50 4.05 0.19 1.84
C PHE A 50 5.13 0.25 0.77
N ASP A 51 6.34 0.60 1.18
CA ASP A 51 7.50 0.67 0.28
C ASP A 51 8.28 -0.63 0.42
N CYS A 52 7.99 -1.58 -0.47
CA CYS A 52 8.60 -2.91 -0.45
C CYS A 52 9.96 -2.88 -1.15
N PHE A 53 10.82 -2.01 -0.69
CA PHE A 53 12.14 -1.78 -1.29
C PHE A 53 13.10 -2.93 -0.94
N LYS A 54 14.09 -3.13 -1.81
CA LYS A 54 15.03 -4.24 -1.65
C LYS A 54 15.99 -4.03 -0.48
N LYS A 55 16.44 -2.81 -0.27
CA LYS A 55 17.42 -2.49 0.76
C LYS A 55 16.77 -2.11 2.09
N THR A 56 15.79 -1.20 2.03
CA THR A 56 15.15 -0.67 3.23
C THR A 56 13.62 -0.69 3.08
N PRO A 57 13.03 -1.90 3.15
CA PRO A 57 11.56 -1.98 3.08
C PRO A 57 10.96 -1.40 4.35
N HIS A 58 9.93 -0.59 4.17
CA HIS A 58 9.28 0.09 5.29
C HIS A 58 7.84 0.45 4.90
N TYR A 59 7.05 0.83 5.91
CA TYR A 59 5.67 1.26 5.63
C TYR A 59 5.30 2.44 6.51
N HIS A 60 4.31 3.18 6.05
CA HIS A 60 3.78 4.37 6.72
C HIS A 60 2.29 4.20 6.94
N ILE A 61 1.84 4.50 8.15
CA ILE A 61 0.42 4.55 8.49
C ILE A 61 0.12 6.00 8.80
N GLY A 62 -0.64 6.67 7.91
CA GLY A 62 -0.97 8.06 8.08
C GLY A 62 -0.15 9.00 7.21
N PRO A 63 -0.42 10.32 7.34
CA PRO A 63 0.26 11.34 6.52
C PRO A 63 1.76 11.40 6.76
N SER A 64 2.49 11.80 5.71
CA SER A 64 3.94 11.96 5.78
C SER A 64 4.34 12.97 6.84
N GLY A 65 5.36 12.63 7.62
CA GLY A 65 5.93 13.53 8.64
C GLY A 65 5.14 13.62 9.94
N LYS A 66 3.98 12.97 10.01
CA LYS A 66 3.14 13.01 11.21
C LYS A 66 3.26 11.74 12.06
N TYR A 67 3.47 10.60 11.43
CA TYR A 67 3.54 9.30 12.10
C TYR A 67 4.88 8.64 11.83
N PRO A 68 5.35 7.75 12.72
CA PRO A 68 6.64 7.09 12.54
C PRO A 68 6.67 6.18 11.32
N VAL A 69 7.87 5.97 10.80
CA VAL A 69 8.12 4.99 9.75
C VAL A 69 8.34 3.63 10.41
N HIS A 70 7.75 2.59 9.86
CA HIS A 70 7.89 1.23 10.37
C HIS A 70 8.87 0.45 9.51
N ASP A 71 9.98 0.01 10.11
CA ASP A 71 11.03 -0.75 9.42
C ASP A 71 10.62 -2.22 9.34
N MET A 72 10.36 -2.72 8.12
CA MET A 72 9.91 -4.10 7.93
C MET A 72 10.97 -5.11 8.36
N LYS A 73 12.25 -4.86 8.08
CA LYS A 73 13.32 -5.77 8.53
C LYS A 73 13.40 -5.84 10.04
N GLY A 74 13.26 -4.69 10.69
CA GLY A 74 13.26 -4.63 12.15
C GLY A 74 12.08 -5.37 12.76
N GLU A 75 10.97 -5.48 12.05
CA GLU A 75 9.79 -6.20 12.50
C GLU A 75 9.80 -7.68 12.10
N GLY A 76 10.88 -8.15 11.48
CA GLY A 76 11.01 -9.54 11.10
C GLY A 76 10.23 -9.96 9.86
N ILE A 77 9.89 -8.99 9.01
CA ILE A 77 9.12 -9.26 7.80
C ILE A 77 10.08 -9.67 6.68
N ASP A 78 10.00 -10.94 6.27
CA ASP A 78 10.92 -11.51 5.27
C ASP A 78 10.50 -11.25 3.83
N ASP A 79 9.19 -11.18 3.57
CA ASP A 79 8.65 -10.97 2.23
C ASP A 79 7.73 -9.75 2.25
N PRO A 80 8.28 -8.55 2.02
CA PRO A 80 7.51 -7.31 2.13
C PRO A 80 6.26 -7.26 1.25
N VAL A 81 6.34 -7.73 0.00
CA VAL A 81 5.21 -7.67 -0.91
C VAL A 81 4.07 -8.59 -0.43
N ARG A 82 4.38 -9.84 -0.11
CA ARG A 82 3.36 -10.78 0.36
C ARG A 82 2.79 -10.37 1.70
N TRP A 83 3.65 -9.86 2.59
CA TRP A 83 3.20 -9.36 3.88
C TRP A 83 2.22 -8.19 3.70
N SER A 84 2.57 -7.24 2.83
CA SER A 84 1.71 -6.07 2.56
C SER A 84 0.36 -6.51 1.99
N LEU A 85 0.37 -7.43 1.02
CA LEU A 85 -0.87 -7.98 0.48
C LEU A 85 -1.73 -8.61 1.57
N GLU A 86 -1.11 -9.39 2.46
CA GLU A 86 -1.82 -10.04 3.56
C GLU A 86 -2.45 -9.02 4.49
N GLN A 87 -1.73 -7.95 4.83
CA GLN A 87 -2.28 -6.90 5.69
C GLN A 87 -3.48 -6.24 5.03
N LEU A 88 -3.38 -5.91 3.75
CA LEU A 88 -4.47 -5.27 3.02
C LEU A 88 -5.68 -6.19 2.86
N LYS A 89 -5.47 -7.50 2.77
CA LYS A 89 -6.55 -8.48 2.65
C LYS A 89 -7.26 -8.78 3.97
N THR A 90 -6.58 -8.59 5.11
CA THR A 90 -7.09 -9.05 6.40
C THR A 90 -7.28 -7.95 7.43
N ARG A 91 -6.52 -6.85 7.34
CA ARG A 91 -6.51 -5.81 8.38
C ARG A 91 -6.70 -4.41 7.85
N PHE A 92 -7.21 -4.26 6.64
CA PHE A 92 -7.29 -2.96 5.98
C PHE A 92 -8.09 -1.93 6.78
N PRO A 93 -9.32 -2.22 7.24
CA PRO A 93 -10.07 -1.23 8.01
C PRO A 93 -9.35 -0.80 9.28
N ALA A 94 -8.70 -1.72 9.97
CA ALA A 94 -7.97 -1.41 11.20
C ALA A 94 -6.82 -0.45 10.93
N MET A 95 -6.08 -0.67 9.84
CA MET A 95 -4.95 0.18 9.47
C MET A 95 -5.41 1.57 9.04
N VAL A 96 -6.51 1.64 8.29
CA VAL A 96 -7.07 2.93 7.86
C VAL A 96 -7.55 3.73 9.07
N ARG A 97 -8.15 3.05 10.05
CA ARG A 97 -8.58 3.68 11.30
C ARG A 97 -7.39 4.18 12.10
N GLU A 98 -6.33 3.40 12.16
CA GLU A 98 -5.09 3.80 12.82
C GLU A 98 -4.49 5.05 12.17
N ALA A 99 -4.63 5.17 10.86
CA ALA A 99 -4.16 6.34 10.11
C ALA A 99 -4.98 7.60 10.36
N GLY A 100 -6.09 7.49 11.09
CA GLY A 100 -6.93 8.64 11.43
C GLY A 100 -8.13 8.84 10.53
N TYR A 101 -8.46 7.89 9.68
CA TYR A 101 -9.56 8.01 8.71
C TYR A 101 -10.72 7.11 9.10
N GLU A 102 -11.35 7.41 10.24
CA GLU A 102 -12.41 6.59 10.83
C GLU A 102 -13.60 6.39 9.88
N GLU A 103 -14.06 7.46 9.24
CA GLU A 103 -15.23 7.36 8.36
C GLU A 103 -14.95 6.47 7.15
N ILE A 104 -13.77 6.61 6.57
CA ILE A 104 -13.37 5.76 5.44
C ILE A 104 -13.27 4.31 5.90
N ALA A 105 -12.65 4.08 7.06
CA ALA A 105 -12.52 2.73 7.62
C ALA A 105 -13.89 2.06 7.79
N ASN A 106 -14.88 2.82 8.22
CA ASN A 106 -16.23 2.29 8.43
C ASN A 106 -16.95 1.92 7.13
N ARG A 107 -16.48 2.43 5.99
CA ARG A 107 -17.06 2.13 4.67
C ARG A 107 -16.39 0.94 3.99
N ILE A 108 -15.27 0.46 4.52
CA ILE A 108 -14.51 -0.62 3.87
C ILE A 108 -15.23 -1.95 4.05
N ASP A 109 -15.51 -2.62 2.95
CA ASP A 109 -15.91 -4.01 2.93
C ASP A 109 -14.65 -4.84 2.76
N GLN A 110 -14.15 -5.40 3.84
CA GLN A 110 -12.89 -6.14 3.84
C GLN A 110 -12.93 -7.32 2.86
N LYS A 111 -14.07 -7.99 2.75
CA LYS A 111 -14.22 -9.10 1.83
C LYS A 111 -14.09 -8.64 0.38
N SER A 112 -14.71 -7.53 0.04
CA SER A 112 -14.64 -6.97 -1.32
C SER A 112 -13.22 -6.55 -1.67
N ILE A 113 -12.51 -5.92 -0.72
CA ILE A 113 -11.11 -5.53 -0.92
C ILE A 113 -10.25 -6.77 -1.14
N ALA A 114 -10.42 -7.80 -0.32
CA ALA A 114 -9.65 -9.03 -0.46
C ALA A 114 -9.89 -9.69 -1.82
N GLU A 115 -11.14 -9.72 -2.28
CA GLU A 115 -11.48 -10.27 -3.59
C GLU A 115 -10.83 -9.49 -4.72
N ASN A 116 -10.84 -8.15 -4.63
CA ASN A 116 -10.20 -7.29 -5.64
C ASN A 116 -8.69 -7.53 -5.68
N LEU A 117 -8.07 -7.66 -4.51
CA LEU A 117 -6.63 -7.91 -4.42
C LEU A 117 -6.28 -9.29 -4.95
N CYS A 118 -7.08 -10.30 -4.65
CA CYS A 118 -6.86 -11.64 -5.20
C CYS A 118 -6.92 -11.65 -6.72
N ARG A 119 -7.81 -10.84 -7.29
CA ARG A 119 -7.99 -10.77 -8.75
C ARG A 119 -6.76 -10.19 -9.43
N VAL A 120 -6.06 -9.24 -8.80
CA VAL A 120 -4.89 -8.58 -9.39
C VAL A 120 -3.57 -9.08 -8.81
N GLU A 121 -3.60 -10.04 -7.89
CA GLU A 121 -2.39 -10.48 -7.19
C GLU A 121 -1.29 -10.98 -8.12
N SER A 122 -1.64 -11.77 -9.13
CA SER A 122 -0.62 -12.28 -10.06
C SER A 122 0.01 -11.14 -10.84
N ASP A 123 -0.76 -10.11 -11.20
CA ASP A 123 -0.22 -8.94 -11.87
C ASP A 123 0.70 -8.14 -10.97
N ILE A 124 0.35 -8.04 -9.68
CA ILE A 124 1.19 -7.37 -8.69
C ILE A 124 2.51 -8.13 -8.54
N LEU A 125 2.45 -9.43 -8.36
CA LEU A 125 3.65 -10.25 -8.17
C LEU A 125 4.54 -10.26 -9.41
N ALA A 126 3.95 -10.09 -10.60
CA ALA A 126 4.72 -9.99 -11.84
C ALA A 126 5.54 -8.70 -11.94
N LYS A 127 5.24 -7.70 -11.11
CA LYS A 127 6.00 -6.44 -11.08
C LYS A 127 7.28 -6.53 -10.26
N VAL A 128 7.39 -7.52 -9.42
CA VAL A 128 8.53 -7.68 -8.51
C VAL A 128 9.79 -8.09 -9.24
#